data_ce8224e919b8fa1a3ea5217f9cbd90a7
#
_entry.id   ce8224e919b8fa1a3ea5217f9cbd90a7
#
_cell.length_a   1.000
_cell.length_b   1.000
_cell.length_c   1.000
_cell.angle_alpha   90.00
_cell.angle_beta   90.00
_cell.angle_gamma   90.00
#
_symmetry.space_group_name_H-M   'P 1'
#
loop_
_entity.id
_entity.type
_entity.pdbx_description
1 polymer ?
#
loop_
_entity_poly.entity_id
_entity_poly.type
_entity_poly.pdbx_seq_one_letter_code
_entity_poly.pdbx_strand_id
1 'polypeptide(L)'
;MDELKKAMKIAFAIKAQNFHWNVEGPLFPQLHMLFATVYEEVYGAIDDFAENIRKLGSYTPASFQRFSMLTQVEDELNMLEDRAMIAELLQDSDKMVKLLKIVFDLSEQAGEHGLSDFIAGRMDAHRKHSWQLRATSKE
;
A
#
# COMPACT_ATOMS: atom_id res chain seq x y z
N MET A 1 -15.33 -7.71 5.78
CA MET A 1 -14.20 -8.00 6.68
C MET A 1 -12.97 -8.52 5.93
N ASP A 2 -13.12 -9.50 5.07
CA ASP A 2 -11.98 -10.04 4.32
C ASP A 2 -11.32 -9.02 3.40
N GLU A 3 -12.12 -8.15 2.77
CA GLU A 3 -11.59 -7.09 1.93
C GLU A 3 -10.76 -6.08 2.75
N LEU A 4 -11.20 -5.76 3.98
CA LEU A 4 -10.44 -4.88 4.86
C LEU A 4 -9.10 -5.52 5.25
N LYS A 5 -9.08 -6.83 5.53
CA LYS A 5 -7.83 -7.55 5.83
C LYS A 5 -6.88 -7.54 4.62
N LYS A 6 -7.41 -7.67 3.41
CA LYS A 6 -6.62 -7.57 2.19
C LYS A 6 -6.06 -6.16 1.97
N ALA A 7 -6.76 -5.14 2.44
CA ALA A 7 -6.35 -3.75 2.30
C ALA A 7 -5.21 -3.36 3.26
N MET A 8 -4.94 -4.18 4.29
CA MET A 8 -3.82 -3.96 5.19
C MET A 8 -2.51 -4.38 4.50
N LYS A 9 -1.71 -3.40 4.06
CA LYS A 9 -0.68 -3.62 3.03
C LYS A 9 0.75 -3.70 3.54
N ILE A 10 1.04 -4.75 4.29
CA ILE A 10 2.42 -5.06 4.67
C ILE A 10 3.27 -5.40 3.44
N ALA A 11 2.74 -6.18 2.50
CA ALA A 11 3.47 -6.56 1.30
C ALA A 11 3.84 -5.35 0.43
N PHE A 12 2.95 -4.37 0.31
CA PHE A 12 3.26 -3.15 -0.43
C PHE A 12 4.37 -2.35 0.27
N ALA A 13 4.28 -2.20 1.58
CA ALA A 13 5.29 -1.47 2.37
C ALA A 13 6.66 -2.15 2.25
N ILE A 14 6.71 -3.47 2.35
CA ILE A 14 7.96 -4.24 2.22
C ILE A 14 8.55 -4.07 0.81
N LYS A 15 7.72 -4.11 -0.24
CA LYS A 15 8.20 -3.91 -1.60
C LYS A 15 8.78 -2.50 -1.80
N ALA A 16 8.10 -1.47 -1.31
CA ALA A 16 8.61 -0.11 -1.36
C ALA A 16 9.91 0.04 -0.56
N GLN A 17 10.02 -0.62 0.59
CA GLN A 17 11.24 -0.63 1.39
C GLN A 17 12.37 -1.38 0.68
N ASN A 18 12.08 -2.50 0.03
CA ASN A 18 13.04 -3.20 -0.83
C ASN A 18 13.63 -2.24 -1.86
N PHE A 19 12.78 -1.50 -2.56
CA PHE A 19 13.22 -0.58 -3.60
C PHE A 19 13.98 0.61 -3.02
N HIS A 20 13.58 1.09 -1.85
CA HIS A 20 14.31 2.13 -1.12
C HIS A 20 15.75 1.70 -0.83
N TRP A 21 15.95 0.45 -0.42
CA TRP A 21 17.29 -0.06 -0.11
C TRP A 21 18.11 -0.36 -1.36
N ASN A 22 17.49 -0.91 -2.39
CA ASN A 22 18.19 -1.55 -3.50
C ASN A 22 18.24 -0.75 -4.79
N VAL A 23 17.63 0.43 -4.85
CA VAL A 23 17.68 1.27 -6.04
C VAL A 23 19.11 1.75 -6.30
N GLU A 24 19.50 1.80 -7.59
CA GLU A 24 20.82 2.23 -8.02
C GLU A 24 20.68 3.11 -9.25
N GLY A 25 21.69 3.93 -9.51
CA GLY A 25 21.77 4.73 -10.71
C GLY A 25 21.86 6.23 -10.44
N PRO A 26 21.87 7.06 -11.50
CA PRO A 26 22.02 8.52 -11.36
C PRO A 26 20.93 9.20 -10.54
N LEU A 27 19.75 8.58 -10.45
CA LEU A 27 18.62 9.13 -9.68
C LEU A 27 18.51 8.51 -8.29
N PHE A 28 19.56 7.84 -7.81
CA PHE A 28 19.52 7.15 -6.51
C PHE A 28 19.03 8.04 -5.38
N PRO A 29 19.58 9.25 -5.14
CA PRO A 29 19.15 10.04 -3.97
C PRO A 29 17.68 10.38 -4.01
N GLN A 30 17.15 10.77 -5.15
CA GLN A 30 15.75 11.15 -5.31
C GLN A 30 14.83 9.95 -5.15
N LEU A 31 15.17 8.83 -5.77
CA LEU A 31 14.33 7.61 -5.70
C LEU A 31 14.42 6.93 -4.35
N HIS A 32 15.59 6.91 -3.75
CA HIS A 32 15.77 6.40 -2.38
C HIS A 32 14.82 7.13 -1.42
N MET A 33 14.73 8.46 -1.52
CA MET A 33 13.84 9.27 -0.70
C MET A 33 12.36 9.09 -1.07
N LEU A 34 12.04 9.00 -2.36
CA LEU A 34 10.67 8.78 -2.80
C LEU A 34 10.14 7.44 -2.28
N PHE A 35 10.91 6.37 -2.42
CA PHE A 35 10.50 5.05 -1.94
C PHE A 35 10.38 5.02 -0.42
N ALA A 36 11.24 5.76 0.30
CA ALA A 36 11.11 5.91 1.75
C ALA A 36 9.81 6.60 2.13
N THR A 37 9.47 7.69 1.45
CA THR A 37 8.22 8.41 1.67
C THR A 37 7.02 7.48 1.52
N VAL A 38 7.03 6.64 0.48
CA VAL A 38 5.94 5.71 0.22
C VAL A 38 5.86 4.64 1.32
N TYR A 39 6.98 3.96 1.63
CA TYR A 39 6.87 2.84 2.59
C TYR A 39 6.60 3.33 4.01
N GLU A 40 7.13 4.45 4.40
CA GLU A 40 6.91 5.00 5.75
C GLU A 40 5.45 5.40 5.94
N GLU A 41 4.86 6.04 4.96
CA GLU A 41 3.45 6.44 5.01
C GLU A 41 2.54 5.20 5.04
N VAL A 42 2.78 4.22 4.20
CA VAL A 42 1.98 2.99 4.15
C VAL A 42 2.17 2.16 5.41
N TYR A 43 3.42 2.00 5.87
CA TYR A 43 3.72 1.24 7.08
C TYR A 43 3.08 1.88 8.31
N GLY A 44 3.12 3.22 8.38
CA GLY A 44 2.51 3.96 9.49
C GLY A 44 0.99 3.81 9.58
N ALA A 45 0.32 3.45 8.49
CA ALA A 45 -1.12 3.24 8.47
C ALA A 45 -1.55 1.81 8.84
N ILE A 46 -0.62 0.86 8.93
CA ILE A 46 -0.95 -0.55 9.17
C ILE A 46 -1.62 -0.74 10.52
N ASP A 47 -1.15 -0.07 11.55
CA ASP A 47 -1.71 -0.19 12.89
C ASP A 47 -3.20 0.23 12.91
N ASP A 48 -3.55 1.33 12.24
CA ASP A 48 -4.93 1.78 12.15
C ASP A 48 -5.82 0.79 11.39
N PHE A 49 -5.30 0.15 10.34
CA PHE A 49 -6.01 -0.94 9.67
C PHE A 49 -6.29 -2.09 10.64
N ALA A 50 -5.25 -2.52 11.36
CA ALA A 50 -5.34 -3.63 12.29
C ALA A 50 -6.38 -3.35 13.39
N GLU A 51 -6.37 -2.15 13.94
CA GLU A 51 -7.29 -1.76 15.00
C GLU A 51 -8.72 -1.62 14.49
N ASN A 52 -8.91 -1.14 13.26
CA ASN A 52 -10.24 -1.08 12.65
C ASN A 52 -10.84 -2.49 12.46
N ILE A 53 -10.01 -3.47 12.09
CA ILE A 53 -10.45 -4.86 12.03
C ILE A 53 -10.92 -5.34 13.41
N ARG A 54 -10.18 -5.01 14.46
CA ARG A 54 -10.55 -5.35 15.85
C ARG A 54 -11.82 -4.65 16.29
N LYS A 55 -12.03 -3.41 15.92
CA LYS A 55 -13.25 -2.65 16.24
C LYS A 55 -14.49 -3.32 15.64
N LEU A 56 -14.35 -4.01 14.51
CA LEU A 56 -15.45 -4.74 13.88
C LEU A 56 -15.67 -6.14 14.48
N GLY A 57 -14.92 -6.50 15.52
CA GLY A 57 -15.10 -7.74 16.24
C GLY A 57 -14.33 -8.93 15.69
N SER A 58 -13.41 -8.71 14.73
CA SER A 58 -12.61 -9.78 14.14
C SER A 58 -11.17 -9.71 14.64
N TYR A 59 -10.45 -10.82 14.58
CA TYR A 59 -9.01 -10.81 14.85
C TYR A 59 -8.24 -10.32 13.64
N THR A 60 -7.17 -9.57 13.90
CA THR A 60 -6.28 -9.06 12.86
C THR A 60 -5.23 -10.10 12.52
N PRO A 61 -5.00 -10.40 11.22
CA PRO A 61 -3.91 -11.29 10.83
C PRO A 61 -2.56 -10.66 11.18
N ALA A 62 -1.65 -11.47 11.72
CA ALA A 62 -0.36 -10.98 12.21
C ALA A 62 0.75 -12.03 12.06
N SER A 63 0.87 -12.63 10.87
CA SER A 63 1.95 -13.56 10.56
C SER A 63 2.33 -13.42 9.10
N PHE A 64 3.56 -13.76 8.75
CA PHE A 64 4.01 -13.73 7.36
C PHE A 64 3.16 -14.62 6.46
N GLN A 65 2.78 -15.81 6.94
CA GLN A 65 1.95 -16.72 6.17
C GLN A 65 0.58 -16.10 5.86
N ARG A 66 -0.07 -15.50 6.88
CA ARG A 66 -1.37 -14.84 6.70
C ARG A 66 -1.28 -13.66 5.73
N PHE A 67 -0.25 -12.84 5.86
CA PHE A 67 -0.05 -11.71 4.97
C PHE A 67 0.17 -12.17 3.52
N SER A 68 0.94 -13.23 3.33
CA SER A 68 1.17 -13.82 2.00
C SER A 68 -0.13 -14.31 1.36
N MET A 69 -1.02 -14.91 2.14
CA MET A 69 -2.30 -15.42 1.64
C MET A 69 -3.30 -14.30 1.29
N LEU A 70 -3.19 -13.15 1.95
CA LEU A 70 -4.16 -12.06 1.81
C LEU A 70 -3.74 -11.01 0.79
N THR A 71 -2.44 -10.88 0.50
CA THR A 71 -1.95 -9.81 -0.35
C THR A 71 -2.32 -9.99 -1.81
N GLN A 72 -2.63 -8.88 -2.48
CA GLN A 72 -2.76 -8.80 -3.94
C GLN A 72 -1.52 -8.17 -4.56
N VAL A 73 -0.53 -7.80 -3.76
CA VAL A 73 0.76 -7.28 -4.20
C VAL A 73 1.75 -8.42 -4.13
N GLU A 74 2.38 -8.73 -5.26
CA GLU A 74 3.40 -9.78 -5.33
C GLU A 74 4.75 -9.24 -4.89
N ASP A 75 5.51 -10.08 -4.18
CA ASP A 75 6.88 -9.76 -3.82
C ASP A 75 7.74 -9.64 -5.07
N GLU A 76 8.74 -8.74 -5.02
CA GLU A 76 9.74 -8.66 -6.06
C GLU A 76 11.02 -9.36 -5.59
N LEU A 77 11.34 -10.46 -6.22
CA LEU A 77 12.49 -11.29 -5.87
C LEU A 77 13.72 -10.98 -6.70
N ASN A 78 13.58 -10.22 -7.79
CA ASN A 78 14.67 -9.89 -8.68
C ASN A 78 15.17 -8.47 -8.43
N MET A 79 16.44 -8.22 -8.78
CA MET A 79 16.96 -6.86 -8.82
C MET A 79 16.45 -6.16 -10.07
N LEU A 80 15.62 -5.14 -9.88
CA LEU A 80 15.07 -4.36 -10.97
C LEU A 80 15.87 -3.08 -11.19
N GLU A 81 15.82 -2.58 -12.42
CA GLU A 81 16.26 -1.23 -12.72
C GLU A 81 15.31 -0.21 -12.09
N ASP A 82 15.80 1.02 -11.86
CA ASP A 82 15.06 2.08 -11.19
C ASP A 82 13.70 2.37 -11.83
N ARG A 83 13.65 2.44 -13.16
CA ARG A 83 12.39 2.69 -13.89
C ARG A 83 11.38 1.57 -13.71
N ALA A 84 11.84 0.32 -13.67
CA ALA A 84 10.98 -0.83 -13.44
C ALA A 84 10.44 -0.83 -12.02
N MET A 85 11.22 -0.40 -11.04
CA MET A 85 10.78 -0.24 -9.65
C MET A 85 9.63 0.77 -9.56
N ILE A 86 9.79 1.93 -10.21
CA ILE A 86 8.74 2.98 -10.23
C ILE A 86 7.47 2.44 -10.87
N ALA A 87 7.59 1.78 -12.02
CA ALA A 87 6.43 1.24 -12.74
C ALA A 87 5.69 0.19 -11.92
N GLU A 88 6.41 -0.67 -11.22
CA GLU A 88 5.82 -1.72 -10.41
C GLU A 88 5.09 -1.16 -9.19
N LEU A 89 5.69 -0.21 -8.48
CA LEU A 89 5.03 0.44 -7.35
C LEU A 89 3.80 1.24 -7.79
N LEU A 90 3.87 1.90 -8.94
CA LEU A 90 2.73 2.63 -9.49
C LEU A 90 1.56 1.68 -9.77
N GLN A 91 1.83 0.55 -10.40
CA GLN A 91 0.82 -0.46 -10.67
C GLN A 91 0.19 -0.96 -9.37
N ASP A 92 1.01 -1.25 -8.38
CA ASP A 92 0.54 -1.73 -7.08
C ASP A 92 -0.28 -0.66 -6.34
N SER A 93 0.15 0.60 -6.39
CA SER A 93 -0.56 1.71 -5.77
C SER A 93 -1.95 1.92 -6.40
N ASP A 94 -2.04 1.81 -7.73
CA ASP A 94 -3.32 1.91 -8.44
C ASP A 94 -4.25 0.75 -8.09
N LYS A 95 -3.71 -0.47 -7.92
CA LYS A 95 -4.48 -1.61 -7.42
C LYS A 95 -5.01 -1.36 -6.01
N MET A 96 -4.22 -0.69 -5.18
CA MET A 96 -4.63 -0.33 -3.83
C MET A 96 -5.85 0.57 -3.84
N VAL A 97 -5.86 1.59 -4.69
CA VAL A 97 -6.99 2.52 -4.77
C VAL A 97 -8.27 1.75 -5.12
N LYS A 98 -8.19 0.81 -6.06
CA LYS A 98 -9.33 -0.02 -6.44
C LYS A 98 -9.85 -0.88 -5.30
N LEU A 99 -8.94 -1.53 -4.56
CA LEU A 99 -9.31 -2.36 -3.41
C LEU A 99 -9.94 -1.50 -2.30
N LEU A 100 -9.33 -0.35 -2.00
CA LEU A 100 -9.86 0.56 -0.99
C LEU A 100 -11.25 1.07 -1.35
N LYS A 101 -11.53 1.31 -2.64
CA LYS A 101 -12.86 1.70 -3.08
C LYS A 101 -13.90 0.62 -2.75
N ILE A 102 -13.55 -0.65 -2.96
CA ILE A 102 -14.43 -1.78 -2.61
C ILE A 102 -14.71 -1.77 -1.10
N VAL A 103 -13.66 -1.59 -0.28
CA VAL A 103 -13.81 -1.54 1.18
C VAL A 103 -14.67 -0.34 1.59
N PHE A 104 -14.45 0.81 0.96
CA PHE A 104 -15.25 2.02 1.23
C PHE A 104 -16.75 1.76 0.99
N ASP A 105 -17.08 1.20 -0.17
CA ASP A 105 -18.48 0.94 -0.52
C ASP A 105 -19.13 -0.06 0.44
N LEU A 106 -18.41 -1.11 0.83
CA LEU A 106 -18.88 -2.07 1.82
C LEU A 106 -19.09 -1.43 3.19
N SER A 107 -18.18 -0.54 3.60
CA SER A 107 -18.29 0.20 4.87
C SER A 107 -19.54 1.07 4.90
N GLU A 108 -19.80 1.79 3.82
CA GLU A 108 -20.97 2.65 3.70
C GLU A 108 -22.26 1.82 3.75
N GLN A 109 -22.30 0.69 3.04
CA GLN A 109 -23.46 -0.21 3.07
C GLN A 109 -23.74 -0.75 4.48
N ALA A 110 -22.69 -0.97 5.27
CA ALA A 110 -22.80 -1.47 6.63
C ALA A 110 -23.04 -0.35 7.67
N GLY A 111 -23.05 0.91 7.25
CA GLY A 111 -23.22 2.04 8.17
C GLY A 111 -21.98 2.32 9.02
N GLU A 112 -20.83 1.80 8.64
CA GLU A 112 -19.56 1.96 9.37
C GLU A 112 -18.84 3.23 8.89
N HIS A 113 -19.42 4.40 9.23
CA HIS A 113 -18.94 5.68 8.68
C HIS A 113 -17.55 6.06 9.19
N GLY A 114 -17.20 5.69 10.43
CA GLY A 114 -15.84 5.92 10.93
C GLY A 114 -14.79 5.15 10.13
N LEU A 115 -15.09 3.91 9.78
CA LEU A 115 -14.23 3.11 8.90
C LEU A 115 -14.16 3.72 7.49
N SER A 116 -15.29 4.15 6.95
CA SER A 116 -15.33 4.80 5.63
C SER A 116 -14.44 6.04 5.59
N ASP A 117 -14.45 6.84 6.64
CA ASP A 117 -13.62 8.04 6.74
C ASP A 117 -12.13 7.67 6.70
N PHE A 118 -11.73 6.67 7.49
CA PHE A 118 -10.36 6.17 7.48
C PHE A 118 -9.95 5.67 6.09
N ILE A 119 -10.81 4.86 5.46
CA ILE A 119 -10.53 4.31 4.13
C ILE A 119 -10.46 5.40 3.06
N ALA A 120 -11.32 6.43 3.14
CA ALA A 120 -11.26 7.57 2.23
C ALA A 120 -9.90 8.27 2.31
N GLY A 121 -9.38 8.46 3.53
CA GLY A 121 -8.04 9.00 3.74
C GLY A 121 -6.95 8.13 3.13
N ARG A 122 -7.09 6.80 3.21
CA ARG A 122 -6.13 5.88 2.60
C ARG A 122 -6.18 5.93 1.08
N MET A 123 -7.37 6.08 0.50
CA MET A 123 -7.52 6.27 -0.95
C MET A 123 -6.79 7.53 -1.40
N ASP A 124 -6.96 8.62 -0.68
CA ASP A 124 -6.30 9.89 -0.99
C ASP A 124 -4.77 9.74 -0.89
N ALA A 125 -4.26 9.09 0.14
CA ALA A 125 -2.83 8.85 0.31
C ALA A 125 -2.25 8.05 -0.86
N HIS A 126 -2.92 6.96 -1.28
CA HIS A 126 -2.44 6.17 -2.43
C HIS A 126 -2.58 6.90 -3.76
N ARG A 127 -3.58 7.75 -3.92
CA ARG A 127 -3.65 8.61 -5.11
C ARG A 127 -2.48 9.58 -5.17
N LYS A 128 -2.03 10.08 -4.02
CA LYS A 128 -0.83 10.91 -3.96
C LYS A 128 0.43 10.10 -4.29
N HIS A 129 0.56 8.88 -3.76
CA HIS A 129 1.68 8.00 -4.12
C HIS A 129 1.68 7.71 -5.61
N SER A 130 0.52 7.37 -6.18
CA SER A 130 0.39 7.12 -7.62
C SER A 130 0.76 8.34 -8.44
N TRP A 131 0.32 9.52 -8.04
CA TRP A 131 0.67 10.76 -8.73
C TRP A 131 2.18 10.99 -8.73
N GLN A 132 2.83 10.87 -7.58
CA GLN A 132 4.27 11.10 -7.48
C GLN A 132 5.07 10.07 -8.29
N LEU A 133 4.68 8.82 -8.23
CA LEU A 133 5.32 7.76 -9.01
C LEU A 133 5.12 7.97 -10.52
N ARG A 134 3.91 8.34 -10.93
CA ARG A 134 3.61 8.59 -12.35
C ARG A 134 4.38 9.80 -12.87
N ALA A 135 4.43 10.88 -12.10
CA ALA A 135 5.17 12.07 -12.47
C ALA A 135 6.68 11.78 -12.59
N THR A 136 7.21 10.95 -11.70
CA THR A 136 8.62 10.54 -11.73
C THR A 136 8.92 9.63 -12.92
N SER A 137 7.94 8.88 -13.41
CA SER A 137 8.12 7.97 -14.54
C SER A 137 8.16 8.68 -15.89
N LYS A 138 7.83 9.95 -15.97
CA LYS A 138 7.90 10.72 -17.22
C LYS A 138 9.35 11.00 -17.61
N GLU A 139 9.60 10.94 -18.91
CA GLU A 139 10.92 11.27 -19.48
C GLU A 139 10.99 12.73 -19.90
#